data_15f7706ca3da999b4791634f972e73e5
#
_entry.id   15f7706ca3da999b4791634f972e73e5
#
_cell.length_a   1.000
_cell.length_b   1.000
_cell.length_c   1.000
_cell.angle_alpha   90.00
_cell.angle_beta   90.00
_cell.angle_gamma   90.00
#
_symmetry.space_group_name_H-M   'P 1'
#
loop_
_entity.id
_entity.type
_entity.pdbx_description
1 polymer ?
#
loop_
_entity_poly.entity_id
_entity_poly.type
_entity_poly.pdbx_seq_one_letter_code
_entity_poly.pdbx_strand_id
1 'polypeptide(L)'
;MRVVVSIGGSVLAPDLDATRVGGYAAAVEGLVESGHEVGVVTGGGSAAREYIETARELGADEIELDELGIRVTRLNARLLIAALGETAAPSPAESLEGAETALRRGEVAVMGGTAPGQTTDTVATALAESVGADLVVYATSVPGVFDADPNAEGTSGATKFDELTAAELVEIAAATGVEAGSSAPVDLLAAKLLGRAGLRAIVLDGTDPAAVRRAIETGEHDGTEIVPES
;
A
#
# COMPACT_ATOMS: atom_id res chain seq x y z
N MET A 1 10.15 -10.14 -12.37
CA MET A 1 8.71 -10.04 -12.04
C MET A 1 8.29 -8.59 -12.10
N ARG A 2 7.02 -8.34 -12.34
CA ARG A 2 6.41 -7.02 -12.14
C ARG A 2 5.70 -7.00 -10.79
N VAL A 3 6.03 -6.04 -9.94
CA VAL A 3 5.53 -5.99 -8.55
C VAL A 3 4.94 -4.61 -8.28
N VAL A 4 3.81 -4.58 -7.58
CA VAL A 4 3.26 -3.33 -7.04
C VAL A 4 3.33 -3.38 -5.52
N VAL A 5 3.90 -2.33 -4.92
CA VAL A 5 4.04 -2.20 -3.47
C VAL A 5 3.16 -1.05 -2.99
N SER A 6 2.15 -1.34 -2.17
CA SER A 6 1.43 -0.35 -1.38
C SER A 6 2.22 -0.11 -0.09
N ILE A 7 2.69 1.12 0.12
CA ILE A 7 3.43 1.47 1.34
C ILE A 7 2.56 2.41 2.18
N GLY A 8 2.11 1.95 3.32
CA GLY A 8 1.35 2.76 4.26
C GLY A 8 2.10 4.06 4.62
N GLY A 9 1.41 5.19 4.67
CA GLY A 9 2.07 6.46 4.93
C GLY A 9 2.75 6.54 6.30
N SER A 10 2.19 5.88 7.31
CA SER A 10 2.81 5.76 8.65
C SER A 10 4.06 4.88 8.63
N VAL A 11 4.23 4.07 7.60
CA VAL A 11 5.36 3.17 7.41
C VAL A 11 6.44 3.84 6.57
N LEU A 12 6.05 4.51 5.47
CA LEU A 12 7.00 5.20 4.58
C LEU A 12 7.67 6.39 5.26
N ALA A 13 6.89 7.25 5.88
CA ALA A 13 7.36 8.53 6.40
C ALA A 13 6.79 8.80 7.81
N PRO A 14 7.09 7.93 8.81
CA PRO A 14 6.72 8.21 10.20
C PRO A 14 7.42 9.51 10.61
N ASP A 15 6.66 10.46 11.13
CA ASP A 15 7.18 11.78 11.54
C ASP A 15 8.08 12.47 10.49
N LEU A 16 7.85 12.19 9.20
CA LEU A 16 8.66 12.65 8.07
C LEU A 16 10.15 12.25 8.17
N ASP A 17 10.44 11.07 8.74
CA ASP A 17 11.81 10.56 8.89
C ASP A 17 12.45 10.24 7.52
N ALA A 18 13.45 11.03 7.15
CA ALA A 18 14.21 10.85 5.92
C ALA A 18 14.97 9.51 5.87
N THR A 19 15.36 8.95 7.02
CA THR A 19 16.05 7.64 7.08
C THR A 19 15.13 6.52 6.62
N ARG A 20 13.86 6.57 7.01
CA ARG A 20 12.86 5.59 6.60
C ARG A 20 12.57 5.69 5.10
N VAL A 21 12.38 6.91 4.59
CA VAL A 21 12.16 7.14 3.15
C VAL A 21 13.37 6.64 2.35
N GLY A 22 14.60 6.95 2.80
CA GLY A 22 15.85 6.45 2.18
C GLY A 22 15.95 4.93 2.22
N GLY A 23 15.52 4.28 3.30
CA GLY A 23 15.48 2.82 3.41
C GLY A 23 14.53 2.19 2.37
N TYR A 24 13.36 2.78 2.15
CA TYR A 24 12.45 2.33 1.10
C TYR A 24 12.99 2.59 -0.31
N ALA A 25 13.65 3.73 -0.53
CA ALA A 25 14.31 3.99 -1.81
C ALA A 25 15.37 2.91 -2.10
N ALA A 26 16.22 2.60 -1.14
CA ALA A 26 17.24 1.56 -1.30
C ALA A 26 16.64 0.16 -1.53
N ALA A 27 15.52 -0.17 -0.87
CA ALA A 27 14.82 -1.43 -1.10
C ALA A 27 14.27 -1.52 -2.53
N VAL A 28 13.64 -0.45 -3.02
CA VAL A 28 13.09 -0.36 -4.39
C VAL A 28 14.22 -0.39 -5.43
N GLU A 29 15.30 0.36 -5.24
CA GLU A 29 16.46 0.34 -6.13
C GLU A 29 17.06 -1.07 -6.23
N GLY A 30 17.20 -1.77 -5.10
CA GLY A 30 17.68 -3.13 -5.10
C GLY A 30 16.78 -4.12 -5.84
N LEU A 31 15.47 -3.92 -5.81
CA LEU A 31 14.52 -4.70 -6.63
C LEU A 31 14.73 -4.43 -8.12
N VAL A 32 14.90 -3.16 -8.52
CA VAL A 32 15.17 -2.79 -9.92
C VAL A 32 16.49 -3.37 -10.39
N GLU A 33 17.56 -3.29 -9.58
CA GLU A 33 18.85 -3.91 -9.86
C GLU A 33 18.76 -5.44 -10.02
N SER A 34 17.84 -6.08 -9.29
CA SER A 34 17.55 -7.52 -9.41
C SER A 34 16.64 -7.84 -10.62
N GLY A 35 16.29 -6.85 -11.45
CA GLY A 35 15.53 -7.03 -12.69
C GLY A 35 14.01 -7.06 -12.50
N HIS A 36 13.49 -6.52 -11.40
CA HIS A 36 12.06 -6.35 -11.21
C HIS A 36 11.57 -5.03 -11.81
N GLU A 37 10.35 -5.03 -12.35
CA GLU A 37 9.62 -3.81 -12.67
C GLU A 37 8.77 -3.43 -11.45
N VAL A 38 8.93 -2.22 -10.92
CA VAL A 38 8.34 -1.84 -9.63
C VAL A 38 7.41 -0.65 -9.76
N GLY A 39 6.15 -0.84 -9.38
CA GLY A 39 5.19 0.22 -9.12
C GLY A 39 5.04 0.43 -7.60
N VAL A 40 4.98 1.67 -7.15
CA VAL A 40 4.79 2.00 -5.74
C VAL A 40 3.59 2.92 -5.57
N VAL A 41 2.72 2.59 -4.61
CA VAL A 41 1.63 3.46 -4.19
C VAL A 41 1.83 3.83 -2.73
N THR A 42 1.87 5.12 -2.43
CA THR A 42 2.16 5.62 -1.07
C THR A 42 0.91 6.07 -0.35
N GLY A 43 0.77 5.71 0.92
CA GLY A 43 -0.29 6.20 1.81
C GLY A 43 -0.02 7.58 2.38
N GLY A 44 -1.03 8.16 3.04
CA GLY A 44 -0.96 9.49 3.65
C GLY A 44 -0.37 9.52 5.06
N GLY A 45 -0.58 8.48 5.85
CA GLY A 45 -0.07 8.36 7.22
C GLY A 45 -0.69 9.33 8.23
N SER A 46 0.07 9.65 9.29
CA SER A 46 -0.33 10.60 10.33
C SER A 46 -0.59 12.00 9.75
N ALA A 47 0.26 12.46 8.85
CA ALA A 47 0.12 13.77 8.22
C ALA A 47 -1.24 13.92 7.52
N ALA A 48 -1.70 12.91 6.76
CA ALA A 48 -3.02 12.97 6.14
C ALA A 48 -4.14 13.02 7.18
N ARG A 49 -4.06 12.22 8.25
CA ARG A 49 -5.06 12.22 9.33
C ARG A 49 -5.16 13.58 10.01
N GLU A 50 -4.03 14.23 10.30
CA GLU A 50 -4.00 15.56 10.93
C GLU A 50 -4.66 16.62 10.03
N TYR A 51 -4.37 16.61 8.72
CA TYR A 51 -5.04 17.51 7.76
C TYR A 51 -6.53 17.25 7.67
N ILE A 52 -6.94 15.99 7.59
CA ILE A 52 -8.35 15.55 7.48
C ILE A 52 -9.11 15.95 8.75
N GLU A 53 -8.56 15.68 9.94
CA GLU A 53 -9.18 16.03 11.22
C GLU A 53 -9.37 17.55 11.36
N THR A 54 -8.31 18.32 11.08
CA THR A 54 -8.38 19.79 11.09
C THR A 54 -9.42 20.32 10.11
N ALA A 55 -9.47 19.80 8.89
CA ALA A 55 -10.44 20.24 7.90
C ALA A 55 -11.88 19.85 8.28
N ARG A 56 -12.08 18.69 8.90
CA ARG A 56 -13.38 18.28 9.45
C ARG A 56 -13.87 19.23 10.53
N GLU A 57 -13.00 19.67 11.42
CA GLU A 57 -13.33 20.70 12.43
C GLU A 57 -13.71 22.04 11.80
N LEU A 58 -13.15 22.35 10.62
CA LEU A 58 -13.47 23.55 9.85
C LEU A 58 -14.75 23.40 9.01
N GLY A 59 -15.37 22.21 8.99
CA GLY A 59 -16.64 21.95 8.33
C GLY A 59 -16.53 21.50 6.87
N ALA A 60 -15.35 20.99 6.45
CA ALA A 60 -15.18 20.39 5.14
C ALA A 60 -16.04 19.13 4.98
N ASP A 61 -16.56 18.90 3.77
CA ASP A 61 -17.30 17.68 3.46
C ASP A 61 -16.36 16.49 3.17
N GLU A 62 -16.92 15.26 3.12
CA GLU A 62 -16.11 14.03 2.97
C GLU A 62 -15.32 14.01 1.65
N ILE A 63 -15.81 14.63 0.58
CA ILE A 63 -15.07 14.73 -0.69
C ILE A 63 -13.85 15.64 -0.54
N GLU A 64 -14.02 16.78 0.14
CA GLU A 64 -12.92 17.71 0.42
C GLU A 64 -11.87 17.06 1.33
N LEU A 65 -12.29 16.25 2.30
CA LEU A 65 -11.40 15.49 3.19
C LEU A 65 -10.59 14.46 2.41
N ASP A 66 -11.24 13.70 1.54
CA ASP A 66 -10.57 12.74 0.65
C ASP A 66 -9.57 13.41 -0.28
N GLU A 67 -9.93 14.56 -0.87
CA GLU A 67 -9.01 15.32 -1.72
C GLU A 67 -7.77 15.80 -0.96
N LEU A 68 -7.91 16.22 0.29
CA LEU A 68 -6.77 16.56 1.14
C LEU A 68 -5.89 15.33 1.40
N GLY A 69 -6.50 14.20 1.75
CA GLY A 69 -5.80 12.93 1.92
C GLY A 69 -5.01 12.54 0.68
N ILE A 70 -5.63 12.61 -0.50
CA ILE A 70 -4.98 12.33 -1.80
C ILE A 70 -3.77 13.23 -2.01
N ARG A 71 -3.86 14.54 -1.73
CA ARG A 71 -2.73 15.46 -1.87
C ARG A 71 -1.57 15.09 -0.95
N VAL A 72 -1.84 14.69 0.29
CA VAL A 72 -0.81 14.24 1.23
C VAL A 72 -0.15 12.93 0.76
N THR A 73 -0.91 11.97 0.24
CA THR A 73 -0.32 10.75 -0.33
C THR A 73 0.66 11.09 -1.46
N ARG A 74 0.31 12.05 -2.33
CA ARG A 74 1.18 12.52 -3.43
C ARG A 74 2.40 13.30 -2.94
N LEU A 75 2.33 13.99 -1.79
CA LEU A 75 3.52 14.55 -1.15
C LEU A 75 4.48 13.45 -0.69
N ASN A 76 3.96 12.40 -0.07
CA ASN A 76 4.77 11.24 0.31
C ASN A 76 5.39 10.54 -0.91
N ALA A 77 4.64 10.42 -2.02
CA ALA A 77 5.17 9.94 -3.29
C ALA A 77 6.35 10.81 -3.79
N ARG A 78 6.25 12.13 -3.66
CA ARG A 78 7.35 13.04 -4.02
C ARG A 78 8.58 12.89 -3.14
N LEU A 79 8.42 12.60 -1.84
CA LEU A 79 9.55 12.30 -0.96
C LEU A 79 10.28 11.03 -1.42
N LEU A 80 9.55 9.99 -1.76
CA LEU A 80 10.14 8.75 -2.27
C LEU A 80 10.84 8.96 -3.61
N ILE A 81 10.23 9.70 -4.55
CA ILE A 81 10.85 10.05 -5.83
C ILE A 81 12.14 10.85 -5.62
N ALA A 82 12.14 11.79 -4.67
CA ALA A 82 13.35 12.57 -4.37
C ALA A 82 14.49 11.68 -3.84
N ALA A 83 14.18 10.59 -3.15
CA ALA A 83 15.17 9.63 -2.68
C ALA A 83 15.62 8.65 -3.77
N LEU A 84 14.73 8.24 -4.70
CA LEU A 84 15.02 7.35 -5.83
C LEU A 84 15.79 8.05 -6.98
N GLY A 85 15.71 9.37 -7.08
CA GLY A 85 16.38 10.14 -8.12
C GLY A 85 15.98 9.70 -9.54
N GLU A 86 16.95 9.39 -10.38
CA GLU A 86 16.75 9.03 -11.79
C GLU A 86 16.12 7.64 -11.98
N THR A 87 16.06 6.81 -10.95
CA THR A 87 15.44 5.48 -11.02
C THR A 87 13.91 5.57 -11.16
N ALA A 88 13.32 6.64 -10.65
CA ALA A 88 11.88 6.85 -10.72
C ALA A 88 11.46 7.87 -11.78
N ALA A 89 10.22 7.77 -12.26
CA ALA A 89 9.60 8.83 -13.04
C ALA A 89 9.64 10.17 -12.26
N PRO A 90 9.85 11.32 -12.93
CA PRO A 90 10.21 12.58 -12.25
C PRO A 90 9.06 13.20 -11.44
N SER A 91 7.87 12.67 -11.54
CA SER A 91 6.69 13.13 -10.80
C SER A 91 5.76 11.97 -10.46
N PRO A 92 4.99 12.05 -9.35
CA PRO A 92 3.98 11.07 -9.06
C PRO A 92 2.99 10.91 -10.21
N ALA A 93 2.69 9.68 -10.59
CA ALA A 93 1.63 9.42 -11.54
C ALA A 93 0.27 9.73 -10.90
N GLU A 94 -0.58 10.45 -11.63
CA GLU A 94 -1.91 10.85 -11.15
C GLU A 94 -3.03 9.94 -11.65
N SER A 95 -2.68 8.97 -12.50
CA SER A 95 -3.58 7.97 -13.06
C SER A 95 -2.85 6.64 -13.29
N LEU A 96 -3.60 5.55 -13.42
CA LEU A 96 -3.06 4.23 -13.76
C LEU A 96 -2.32 4.26 -15.10
N GLU A 97 -2.86 4.95 -16.11
CA GLU A 97 -2.22 5.11 -17.43
C GLU A 97 -0.85 5.82 -17.32
N GLY A 98 -0.75 6.84 -16.46
CA GLY A 98 0.51 7.52 -16.18
C GLY A 98 1.55 6.59 -15.58
N ALA A 99 1.15 5.77 -14.60
CA ALA A 99 2.01 4.78 -13.96
C ALA A 99 2.44 3.67 -14.94
N GLU A 100 1.51 3.15 -15.76
CA GLU A 100 1.85 2.22 -16.83
C GLU A 100 2.88 2.79 -17.81
N THR A 101 2.75 4.07 -18.14
CA THR A 101 3.68 4.73 -19.06
C THR A 101 5.08 4.81 -18.48
N ALA A 102 5.22 5.10 -17.17
CA ALA A 102 6.50 5.09 -16.47
C ALA A 102 7.13 3.69 -16.47
N LEU A 103 6.37 2.66 -16.09
CA LEU A 103 6.85 1.27 -16.11
C LEU A 103 7.31 0.82 -17.50
N ARG A 104 6.56 1.17 -18.56
CA ARG A 104 6.96 0.86 -19.94
C ARG A 104 8.27 1.54 -20.38
N ARG A 105 8.67 2.63 -19.74
CA ARG A 105 9.96 3.30 -19.95
C ARG A 105 11.10 2.70 -19.12
N GLY A 106 10.80 1.71 -18.28
CA GLY A 106 11.76 1.12 -17.35
C GLY A 106 12.01 1.99 -16.11
N GLU A 107 11.14 2.96 -15.84
CA GLU A 107 11.19 3.81 -14.65
C GLU A 107 10.34 3.20 -13.53
N VAL A 108 10.72 3.40 -12.28
CA VAL A 108 9.85 3.12 -11.13
C VAL A 108 8.66 4.08 -11.19
N ALA A 109 7.45 3.53 -11.25
CA ALA A 109 6.23 4.31 -11.19
C ALA A 109 5.87 4.55 -9.71
N VAL A 110 5.84 5.81 -9.28
CA VAL A 110 5.40 6.16 -7.93
C VAL A 110 4.12 6.98 -8.02
N MET A 111 3.11 6.61 -7.23
CA MET A 111 1.84 7.33 -7.17
C MET A 111 1.29 7.40 -5.75
N GLY A 112 0.30 8.27 -5.54
CA GLY A 112 -0.53 8.32 -4.35
C GLY A 112 -1.98 7.97 -4.68
N GLY A 113 -2.92 8.46 -3.89
CA GLY A 113 -4.35 8.35 -4.14
C GLY A 113 -4.75 8.99 -5.47
N THR A 114 -5.82 8.48 -6.09
CA THR A 114 -6.29 8.91 -7.41
C THR A 114 -7.63 9.61 -7.36
N ALA A 115 -8.60 9.08 -6.63
CA ALA A 115 -9.97 9.59 -6.58
C ALA A 115 -10.56 9.50 -5.17
N PRO A 116 -11.47 10.43 -4.78
CA PRO A 116 -12.23 10.32 -3.55
C PRO A 116 -12.94 8.97 -3.41
N GLY A 117 -13.05 8.47 -2.20
CA GLY A 117 -13.65 7.17 -1.90
C GLY A 117 -12.77 5.95 -2.19
N GLN A 118 -11.53 6.14 -2.65
CA GLN A 118 -10.56 5.06 -2.88
C GLN A 118 -9.39 5.15 -1.89
N THR A 119 -9.07 4.03 -1.28
CA THR A 119 -7.84 3.91 -0.48
C THR A 119 -6.62 3.70 -1.38
N THR A 120 -5.43 3.87 -0.83
CA THR A 120 -4.17 3.57 -1.55
C THR A 120 -3.98 2.08 -1.81
N ASP A 121 -4.57 1.19 -1.00
CA ASP A 121 -4.57 -0.25 -1.25
C ASP A 121 -5.44 -0.62 -2.45
N THR A 122 -6.63 0.00 -2.57
CA THR A 122 -7.46 -0.09 -3.77
C THR A 122 -6.70 0.40 -5.01
N VAL A 123 -6.00 1.54 -4.92
CA VAL A 123 -5.21 2.08 -6.05
C VAL A 123 -4.06 1.13 -6.42
N ALA A 124 -3.36 0.58 -5.45
CA ALA A 124 -2.26 -0.38 -5.68
C ALA A 124 -2.76 -1.65 -6.38
N THR A 125 -3.89 -2.19 -5.92
CA THR A 125 -4.49 -3.39 -6.53
C THR A 125 -4.96 -3.10 -7.96
N ALA A 126 -5.60 -1.96 -8.19
CA ALA A 126 -6.03 -1.55 -9.53
C ALA A 126 -4.83 -1.33 -10.47
N LEU A 127 -3.73 -0.73 -9.98
CA LEU A 127 -2.49 -0.62 -10.73
C LEU A 127 -1.95 -2.01 -11.08
N ALA A 128 -1.87 -2.91 -10.11
CA ALA A 128 -1.37 -4.26 -10.32
C ALA A 128 -2.16 -5.02 -11.40
N GLU A 129 -3.49 -4.93 -11.36
CA GLU A 129 -4.35 -5.51 -12.40
C GLU A 129 -4.06 -4.87 -13.77
N SER A 130 -3.99 -3.53 -13.84
CA SER A 130 -3.83 -2.83 -15.13
C SER A 130 -2.49 -3.11 -15.80
N VAL A 131 -1.42 -3.32 -15.02
CA VAL A 131 -0.08 -3.61 -15.56
C VAL A 131 0.24 -5.11 -15.65
N GLY A 132 -0.67 -5.98 -15.21
CA GLY A 132 -0.44 -7.43 -15.17
C GLY A 132 0.71 -7.78 -14.21
N ALA A 133 0.66 -7.28 -12.98
CA ALA A 133 1.66 -7.57 -11.97
C ALA A 133 1.60 -9.04 -11.52
N ASP A 134 2.75 -9.59 -11.19
CA ASP A 134 2.89 -10.94 -10.65
C ASP A 134 2.58 -11.00 -9.15
N LEU A 135 2.76 -9.86 -8.44
CA LEU A 135 2.63 -9.78 -6.98
C LEU A 135 2.22 -8.38 -6.55
N VAL A 136 1.34 -8.30 -5.56
CA VAL A 136 1.07 -7.08 -4.78
C VAL A 136 1.63 -7.25 -3.38
N VAL A 137 2.32 -6.24 -2.84
CA VAL A 137 2.77 -6.24 -1.45
C VAL A 137 2.13 -5.07 -0.72
N TYR A 138 1.42 -5.34 0.35
CA TYR A 138 0.89 -4.35 1.28
C TYR A 138 1.82 -4.23 2.48
N ALA A 139 2.69 -3.23 2.46
CA ALA A 139 3.59 -2.89 3.55
C ALA A 139 2.86 -1.97 4.53
N THR A 140 2.35 -2.55 5.60
CA THR A 140 1.49 -1.90 6.60
C THR A 140 2.21 -1.75 7.95
N SER A 141 1.54 -1.18 8.94
CA SER A 141 2.04 -1.12 10.32
C SER A 141 1.66 -2.35 11.16
N VAL A 142 1.02 -3.34 10.55
CA VAL A 142 0.63 -4.60 11.20
C VAL A 142 1.29 -5.79 10.49
N PRO A 143 1.62 -6.87 11.21
CA PRO A 143 2.43 -7.96 10.67
C PRO A 143 1.65 -8.95 9.77
N GLY A 144 0.44 -8.63 9.36
CA GLY A 144 -0.38 -9.49 8.51
C GLY A 144 -1.87 -9.32 8.77
N VAL A 145 -2.68 -10.26 8.30
CA VAL A 145 -4.13 -10.32 8.51
C VAL A 145 -4.43 -11.19 9.73
N PHE A 146 -5.37 -10.75 10.58
CA PHE A 146 -5.78 -11.43 11.80
C PHE A 146 -7.28 -11.74 11.78
N ASP A 147 -7.68 -12.75 12.57
CA ASP A 147 -9.09 -13.12 12.76
C ASP A 147 -9.89 -12.10 13.59
N ALA A 148 -9.20 -11.21 14.31
CA ALA A 148 -9.75 -10.08 15.06
C ALA A 148 -8.73 -8.95 15.15
N ASP A 149 -9.15 -7.74 15.55
CA ASP A 149 -8.21 -6.62 15.74
C ASP A 149 -7.22 -6.95 16.89
N PRO A 150 -5.91 -7.11 16.60
CA PRO A 150 -4.92 -7.44 17.64
C PRO A 150 -4.72 -6.29 18.64
N ASN A 151 -5.18 -5.06 18.34
CA ASN A 151 -5.03 -3.88 19.18
C ASN A 151 -6.33 -3.52 19.95
N ALA A 152 -7.45 -4.20 19.70
CA ALA A 152 -8.70 -3.90 20.39
C ALA A 152 -8.66 -4.34 21.85
N GLU A 153 -9.22 -3.50 22.74
CA GLU A 153 -9.35 -3.85 24.16
C GLU A 153 -10.16 -5.14 24.34
N GLY A 154 -9.58 -6.15 24.98
CA GLY A 154 -10.22 -7.44 25.25
C GLY A 154 -9.94 -8.55 24.23
N THR A 155 -9.21 -8.29 23.17
CA THR A 155 -8.78 -9.30 22.18
C THR A 155 -7.42 -9.93 22.49
N SER A 156 -7.21 -10.36 23.75
CA SER A 156 -6.05 -11.19 24.06
C SER A 156 -6.24 -12.56 23.37
N GLY A 157 -5.67 -12.72 22.16
CA GLY A 157 -5.70 -13.98 21.44
C GLY A 157 -6.03 -13.89 19.94
N ALA A 158 -5.97 -12.69 19.33
CA ALA A 158 -6.07 -12.58 17.89
C ALA A 158 -4.98 -13.43 17.21
N THR A 159 -5.39 -14.28 16.26
CA THR A 159 -4.51 -15.19 15.54
C THR A 159 -4.24 -14.63 14.15
N LYS A 160 -2.95 -14.51 13.81
CA LYS A 160 -2.55 -14.13 12.46
C LYS A 160 -2.70 -15.32 11.52
N PHE A 161 -3.20 -15.08 10.33
CA PHE A 161 -3.21 -16.07 9.26
C PHE A 161 -1.85 -16.09 8.54
N ASP A 162 -1.36 -17.26 8.23
CA ASP A 162 -0.18 -17.42 7.37
C ASP A 162 -0.57 -17.29 5.88
N GLU A 163 -1.72 -17.85 5.52
CA GLU A 163 -2.28 -17.83 4.16
C GLU A 163 -3.80 -17.65 4.20
N LEU A 164 -4.34 -16.92 3.24
CA LEU A 164 -5.78 -16.71 3.01
C LEU A 164 -6.07 -16.71 1.51
N THR A 165 -7.25 -17.14 1.12
CA THR A 165 -7.80 -16.84 -0.20
C THR A 165 -8.30 -15.39 -0.26
N ALA A 166 -8.44 -14.85 -1.47
CA ALA A 166 -9.03 -13.52 -1.66
C ALA A 166 -10.50 -13.46 -1.15
N ALA A 167 -11.27 -14.57 -1.23
CA ALA A 167 -12.63 -14.64 -0.69
C ALA A 167 -12.65 -14.56 0.84
N GLU A 168 -11.77 -15.28 1.53
CA GLU A 168 -11.63 -15.19 2.98
C GLU A 168 -11.21 -13.78 3.42
N LEU A 169 -10.29 -13.14 2.69
CA LEU A 169 -9.91 -11.75 2.94
C LEU A 169 -11.12 -10.80 2.79
N VAL A 170 -11.97 -11.01 1.78
CA VAL A 170 -13.22 -10.23 1.60
C VAL A 170 -14.16 -10.42 2.79
N GLU A 171 -14.32 -11.63 3.31
CA GLU A 171 -15.16 -11.89 4.49
C GLU A 171 -14.62 -11.17 5.74
N ILE A 172 -13.31 -11.21 5.97
CA ILE A 172 -12.65 -10.53 7.08
C ILE A 172 -12.80 -9.00 6.94
N ALA A 173 -12.49 -8.45 5.76
CA ALA A 173 -12.59 -7.02 5.52
C ALA A 173 -14.04 -6.49 5.61
N ALA A 174 -15.04 -7.30 5.23
CA ALA A 174 -16.45 -6.95 5.38
C ALA A 174 -16.92 -6.99 6.84
N ALA A 175 -16.36 -7.86 7.66
CA ALA A 175 -16.72 -7.99 9.08
C ALA A 175 -16.13 -6.86 9.95
N THR A 176 -14.99 -6.30 9.57
CA THR A 176 -14.30 -5.23 10.32
C THR A 176 -14.93 -3.85 10.14
N GLY A 177 -15.92 -3.68 9.26
CA GLY A 177 -16.68 -2.43 9.07
C GLY A 177 -15.93 -1.35 8.27
N VAL A 178 -16.71 -0.38 7.76
CA VAL A 178 -16.22 0.73 6.90
C VAL A 178 -15.85 1.97 7.72
N GLU A 179 -15.68 1.86 9.03
CA GLU A 179 -15.33 3.00 9.86
C GLU A 179 -13.86 3.40 9.63
N ALA A 180 -13.64 4.71 9.45
CA ALA A 180 -12.31 5.29 9.34
C ALA A 180 -11.49 4.95 10.60
N GLY A 181 -10.48 4.09 10.46
CA GLY A 181 -9.67 3.57 11.57
C GLY A 181 -9.89 2.08 11.87
N SER A 182 -10.75 1.38 11.12
CA SER A 182 -10.91 -0.07 11.26
C SER A 182 -9.62 -0.81 10.87
N SER A 183 -9.32 -1.87 11.59
CA SER A 183 -8.04 -2.58 11.60
C SER A 183 -7.87 -3.64 10.51
N ALA A 184 -8.68 -3.64 9.46
CA ALA A 184 -8.40 -4.46 8.30
C ALA A 184 -7.15 -3.90 7.59
N PRO A 185 -6.06 -4.67 7.49
CA PRO A 185 -4.82 -4.20 6.86
C PRO A 185 -4.95 -4.00 5.34
N VAL A 186 -6.03 -4.48 4.74
CA VAL A 186 -6.42 -4.29 3.33
C VAL A 186 -7.90 -3.99 3.28
N ASP A 187 -8.30 -2.95 2.56
CA ASP A 187 -9.70 -2.57 2.47
C ASP A 187 -10.54 -3.53 1.61
N LEU A 188 -11.87 -3.49 1.83
CA LEU A 188 -12.82 -4.40 1.18
C LEU A 188 -12.78 -4.32 -0.37
N LEU A 189 -12.59 -3.11 -0.92
CA LEU A 189 -12.55 -2.95 -2.37
C LEU A 189 -11.25 -3.53 -2.95
N ALA A 190 -10.11 -3.30 -2.30
CA ALA A 190 -8.84 -3.91 -2.67
C ALA A 190 -8.92 -5.45 -2.63
N ALA A 191 -9.51 -6.02 -1.56
CA ALA A 191 -9.71 -7.47 -1.45
C ALA A 191 -10.58 -8.04 -2.59
N LYS A 192 -11.67 -7.35 -2.96
CA LYS A 192 -12.52 -7.75 -4.11
C LYS A 192 -11.79 -7.65 -5.44
N LEU A 193 -10.94 -6.62 -5.62
CA LEU A 193 -10.13 -6.47 -6.82
C LEU A 193 -9.08 -7.58 -6.93
N LEU A 194 -8.42 -7.97 -5.82
CA LEU A 194 -7.50 -9.11 -5.80
C LEU A 194 -8.18 -10.39 -6.29
N GLY A 195 -9.35 -10.73 -5.74
CA GLY A 195 -10.11 -11.92 -6.14
C GLY A 195 -10.53 -11.86 -7.61
N ARG A 196 -11.07 -10.72 -8.08
CA ARG A 196 -11.48 -10.55 -9.48
C ARG A 196 -10.32 -10.73 -10.47
N ALA A 197 -9.17 -10.18 -10.12
CA ALA A 197 -8.00 -10.21 -11.00
C ALA A 197 -7.17 -11.49 -10.86
N GLY A 198 -7.46 -12.35 -9.88
CA GLY A 198 -6.66 -13.55 -9.60
C GLY A 198 -5.23 -13.18 -9.19
N LEU A 199 -5.04 -12.08 -8.49
CA LEU A 199 -3.74 -11.57 -8.08
C LEU A 199 -3.29 -12.25 -6.78
N ARG A 200 -2.00 -12.58 -6.73
CA ARG A 200 -1.32 -12.97 -5.51
C ARG A 200 -0.89 -11.72 -4.73
N ALA A 201 -1.04 -11.73 -3.40
CA ALA A 201 -0.57 -10.64 -2.58
C ALA A 201 0.09 -11.12 -1.29
N ILE A 202 0.88 -10.23 -0.67
CA ILE A 202 1.47 -10.40 0.66
C ILE A 202 1.11 -9.19 1.50
N VAL A 203 0.62 -9.42 2.70
CA VAL A 203 0.41 -8.38 3.73
C VAL A 203 1.46 -8.57 4.80
N LEU A 204 2.29 -7.58 5.05
CA LEU A 204 3.39 -7.68 6.00
C LEU A 204 3.68 -6.38 6.76
N ASP A 205 4.42 -6.50 7.87
CA ASP A 205 4.98 -5.34 8.56
C ASP A 205 6.03 -4.65 7.69
N GLY A 206 5.71 -3.45 7.25
CA GLY A 206 6.59 -2.61 6.44
C GLY A 206 7.54 -1.73 7.25
N THR A 207 7.58 -1.85 8.57
CA THR A 207 8.49 -1.02 9.39
C THR A 207 9.97 -1.30 9.11
N ASP A 208 10.30 -2.46 8.52
CA ASP A 208 11.60 -2.77 7.96
C ASP A 208 11.53 -2.85 6.41
N PRO A 209 12.02 -1.85 5.67
CA PRO A 209 12.05 -1.89 4.20
C PRO A 209 12.79 -3.09 3.62
N ALA A 210 13.81 -3.62 4.34
CA ALA A 210 14.56 -4.80 3.90
C ALA A 210 13.69 -6.07 3.95
N ALA A 211 12.73 -6.15 4.87
CA ALA A 211 11.77 -7.26 4.91
C ALA A 211 10.86 -7.27 3.68
N VAL A 212 10.42 -6.09 3.22
CA VAL A 212 9.63 -5.96 1.98
C VAL A 212 10.43 -6.46 0.77
N ARG A 213 11.69 -6.04 0.65
CA ARG A 213 12.57 -6.51 -0.43
C ARG A 213 12.77 -8.02 -0.37
N ARG A 214 13.10 -8.57 0.81
CA ARG A 214 13.31 -10.01 1.01
C ARG A 214 12.06 -10.83 0.62
N ALA A 215 10.87 -10.40 1.03
CA ALA A 215 9.63 -11.06 0.67
C ALA A 215 9.44 -11.15 -0.85
N ILE A 216 9.82 -10.12 -1.60
CA ILE A 216 9.70 -10.09 -3.06
C ILE A 216 10.78 -10.95 -3.74
N GLU A 217 12.03 -10.88 -3.28
CA GLU A 217 13.16 -11.58 -3.94
C GLU A 217 13.18 -13.08 -3.62
N THR A 218 12.85 -13.46 -2.39
CA THR A 218 13.02 -14.85 -1.91
C THR A 218 11.71 -15.56 -1.59
N GLY A 219 10.61 -14.82 -1.43
CA GLY A 219 9.34 -15.33 -0.92
C GLY A 219 9.32 -15.56 0.60
N GLU A 220 10.41 -15.23 1.30
CA GLU A 220 10.49 -15.38 2.76
C GLU A 220 9.91 -14.16 3.48
N HIS A 221 8.83 -14.36 4.23
CA HIS A 221 8.18 -13.32 5.02
C HIS A 221 7.45 -13.89 6.24
N ASP A 222 7.25 -13.04 7.25
CA ASP A 222 6.43 -13.34 8.42
C ASP A 222 4.99 -12.80 8.28
N GLY A 223 4.61 -12.35 7.08
CA GLY A 223 3.30 -11.78 6.77
C GLY A 223 2.22 -12.84 6.52
N THR A 224 1.10 -12.37 5.95
CA THR A 224 0.01 -13.22 5.43
C THR A 224 0.08 -13.24 3.91
N GLU A 225 0.10 -14.42 3.31
CA GLU A 225 -0.01 -14.59 1.88
C GLU A 225 -1.49 -14.63 1.46
N ILE A 226 -1.85 -13.90 0.40
CA ILE A 226 -3.18 -13.95 -0.21
C ILE A 226 -3.03 -14.67 -1.55
N VAL A 227 -3.66 -15.84 -1.65
CA VAL A 227 -3.60 -16.69 -2.84
C VAL A 227 -4.85 -16.53 -3.70
N PRO A 228 -4.72 -16.63 -5.05
CA PRO A 228 -5.86 -16.69 -5.93
C PRO A 228 -6.74 -17.91 -5.62
N GLU A 229 -8.04 -17.79 -5.90
CA GLU A 229 -8.93 -18.96 -5.89
C GLU A 229 -8.52 -19.95 -6.98
N SER A 230 -8.47 -21.22 -6.63
CA SER A 230 -8.13 -22.34 -7.54
C SER A 230 -9.27 -22.71 -8.48
#